data_18ce7d88d69ddfa23d3de2a4678d8154
#
_entry.id   18ce7d88d69ddfa23d3de2a4678d8154
#
_cell.length_a   1.000
_cell.length_b   1.000
_cell.length_c   1.000
_cell.angle_alpha   90.00
_cell.angle_beta   90.00
_cell.angle_gamma   90.00
#
_symmetry.space_group_name_H-M   'P 1'
#
loop_
_entity.id
_entity.type
_entity.pdbx_description
1 polymer ?
#
loop_
_entity_poly.entity_id
_entity_poly.type
_entity_poly.pdbx_seq_one_letter_code
_entity_poly.pdbx_strand_id
1 'polypeptide(L)'
;MPPVISLRGFAGETPKVQPYYLPETHAVESIGARLDRGDLTPFNAMVAERSFPSAQDTIYIHGAEWLSWDGDADAVPGPVATDRLYVTRAGAAPIMRVDGVDRPLSLPTPTEKPVATINGTLDSALAEDVIYAWTWVTSLGEETAPSPPSSPVLWSPGCTATVQGLPAASPVANRLISGKRIYRSQTGASGSTDLYF
;
A
#
# COMPACT_ATOMS: atom_id res chain seq x y z
N MET A 1 -44.30 50.62 -11.94
CA MET A 1 -43.84 49.27 -11.78
C MET A 1 -42.45 49.15 -12.43
N PRO A 2 -41.44 48.59 -11.78
CA PRO A 2 -40.20 48.39 -12.47
C PRO A 2 -40.42 47.39 -13.60
N PRO A 3 -39.68 47.48 -14.71
CA PRO A 3 -39.81 46.55 -15.82
C PRO A 3 -39.34 45.12 -15.34
N VAL A 4 -40.20 44.15 -15.56
CA VAL A 4 -39.85 42.72 -15.27
C VAL A 4 -39.34 42.12 -16.57
N ILE A 5 -38.08 41.67 -16.55
CA ILE A 5 -37.48 40.89 -17.63
C ILE A 5 -37.69 39.43 -17.28
N SER A 6 -38.40 38.69 -18.13
CA SER A 6 -38.62 37.27 -17.96
C SER A 6 -37.79 36.50 -19.01
N LEU A 7 -36.81 35.72 -18.58
CA LEU A 7 -36.07 34.81 -19.41
C LEU A 7 -36.77 33.43 -19.42
N ARG A 8 -37.21 32.96 -20.60
CA ARG A 8 -37.95 31.70 -20.76
C ARG A 8 -37.11 30.54 -21.17
N GLY A 9 -35.87 30.53 -20.77
CA GLY A 9 -34.89 29.48 -21.03
C GLY A 9 -33.53 30.10 -21.24
N PHE A 10 -32.51 29.33 -20.95
CA PHE A 10 -31.14 29.71 -21.16
C PHE A 10 -30.42 28.62 -22.00
N ALA A 11 -29.94 29.02 -23.18
CA ALA A 11 -29.35 28.09 -24.14
C ALA A 11 -27.80 27.99 -24.04
N GLY A 12 -27.17 28.88 -23.28
CA GLY A 12 -25.73 28.85 -23.05
C GLY A 12 -25.02 30.18 -23.26
N GLU A 13 -23.70 30.11 -23.23
CA GLU A 13 -22.83 31.25 -23.50
C GLU A 13 -22.37 31.32 -24.94
N THR A 14 -22.32 32.52 -25.49
CA THR A 14 -21.84 32.77 -26.85
C THR A 14 -20.89 33.99 -26.84
N PRO A 15 -19.66 33.83 -26.31
CA PRO A 15 -18.75 34.93 -26.03
C PRO A 15 -18.24 35.69 -27.28
N LYS A 16 -18.35 35.07 -28.46
CA LYS A 16 -17.86 35.66 -29.74
C LYS A 16 -18.90 36.54 -30.44
N VAL A 17 -20.12 36.59 -29.95
CA VAL A 17 -21.20 37.38 -30.55
C VAL A 17 -21.30 38.70 -29.83
N GLN A 18 -21.40 39.80 -30.60
CA GLN A 18 -21.63 41.10 -30.00
C GLN A 18 -22.99 41.12 -29.27
N PRO A 19 -23.10 41.76 -28.11
CA PRO A 19 -24.32 41.74 -27.29
C PRO A 19 -25.58 42.14 -28.03
N TYR A 20 -25.47 43.00 -29.02
CA TYR A 20 -26.60 43.46 -29.84
C TYR A 20 -27.20 42.33 -30.72
N TYR A 21 -26.42 41.40 -31.14
CA TYR A 21 -26.83 40.25 -31.97
C TYR A 21 -27.05 38.97 -31.18
N LEU A 22 -26.92 39.04 -29.86
CA LEU A 22 -27.11 37.91 -29.00
C LEU A 22 -28.58 37.51 -28.92
N PRO A 23 -28.96 36.25 -29.15
CA PRO A 23 -30.33 35.80 -28.89
C PRO A 23 -30.69 36.00 -27.41
N GLU A 24 -31.97 36.31 -27.15
CA GLU A 24 -32.49 36.55 -25.78
C GLU A 24 -32.25 35.40 -24.80
N THR A 25 -32.01 34.20 -25.32
CA THR A 25 -31.74 32.96 -24.53
C THR A 25 -30.25 32.72 -24.27
N HIS A 26 -29.36 33.62 -24.71
CA HIS A 26 -27.93 33.44 -24.56
C HIS A 26 -27.31 34.57 -23.74
N ALA A 27 -26.18 34.32 -23.13
CA ALA A 27 -25.33 35.31 -22.48
C ALA A 27 -23.96 35.39 -23.15
N VAL A 28 -23.31 36.55 -23.08
CA VAL A 28 -21.89 36.70 -23.46
C VAL A 28 -21.01 36.02 -22.42
N GLU A 29 -21.37 36.16 -21.16
CA GLU A 29 -20.64 35.59 -20.02
C GLU A 29 -21.64 35.26 -18.90
N SER A 30 -21.41 34.18 -18.20
CA SER A 30 -22.22 33.73 -17.06
C SER A 30 -21.31 33.36 -15.90
N ILE A 31 -21.30 34.16 -14.86
CA ILE A 31 -20.46 33.95 -13.67
C ILE A 31 -21.33 33.46 -12.51
N GLY A 32 -20.88 32.37 -11.86
CA GLY A 32 -21.54 31.83 -10.68
C GLY A 32 -22.86 31.10 -10.96
N ALA A 33 -23.12 30.71 -12.22
CA ALA A 33 -24.29 29.94 -12.61
C ALA A 33 -23.95 28.61 -13.26
N ARG A 34 -24.79 27.60 -13.01
CA ARG A 34 -24.79 26.33 -13.69
C ARG A 34 -25.62 26.37 -14.96
N LEU A 35 -25.10 25.84 -16.06
CA LEU A 35 -25.70 25.89 -17.37
C LEU A 35 -26.10 24.51 -17.91
N ASP A 36 -25.86 23.48 -17.14
CA ASP A 36 -25.98 22.08 -17.56
C ASP A 36 -27.41 21.58 -17.79
N ARG A 37 -28.42 22.34 -17.37
CA ARG A 37 -29.84 21.95 -17.45
C ARG A 37 -30.71 22.86 -18.34
N GLY A 38 -30.11 23.82 -19.02
CA GLY A 38 -30.86 24.77 -19.85
C GLY A 38 -31.60 25.84 -19.05
N ASP A 39 -31.28 26.01 -17.78
CA ASP A 39 -31.74 27.06 -16.89
C ASP A 39 -30.56 27.76 -16.20
N LEU A 40 -30.80 28.98 -15.70
CA LEU A 40 -29.82 29.72 -14.90
C LEU A 40 -30.00 29.34 -13.43
N THR A 41 -29.27 28.34 -13.00
CA THR A 41 -29.26 27.95 -11.59
C THR A 41 -27.94 28.39 -10.93
N PRO A 42 -27.98 29.10 -9.77
CA PRO A 42 -26.76 29.48 -9.09
C PRO A 42 -25.99 28.24 -8.61
N PHE A 43 -24.65 28.33 -8.55
CA PHE A 43 -23.89 27.37 -7.78
C PHE A 43 -24.30 27.42 -6.32
N ASN A 44 -24.41 26.27 -5.70
CA ASN A 44 -24.60 26.20 -4.25
C ASN A 44 -23.43 26.89 -3.54
N ALA A 45 -23.71 27.52 -2.41
CA ALA A 45 -22.66 28.08 -1.57
C ALA A 45 -21.66 26.95 -1.20
N MET A 46 -20.37 27.27 -1.25
CA MET A 46 -19.35 26.36 -0.73
C MET A 46 -19.50 26.21 0.77
N VAL A 47 -19.60 24.98 1.23
CA VAL A 47 -19.63 24.61 2.64
C VAL A 47 -18.31 23.96 2.97
N ALA A 48 -17.69 24.35 4.07
CA ALA A 48 -16.47 23.70 4.54
C ALA A 48 -16.76 22.26 4.97
N GLU A 49 -16.22 21.29 4.25
CA GLU A 49 -16.36 19.87 4.53
C GLU A 49 -15.39 19.41 5.62
N ARG A 50 -14.16 19.91 5.57
CA ARG A 50 -13.08 19.53 6.50
C ARG A 50 -12.13 20.68 6.74
N SER A 51 -11.62 20.78 7.97
CA SER A 51 -10.51 21.67 8.33
C SER A 51 -9.29 20.87 8.72
N PHE A 52 -8.12 21.30 8.30
CA PHE A 52 -6.83 20.73 8.68
C PHE A 52 -6.07 21.70 9.59
N PRO A 53 -5.25 21.21 10.52
CA PRO A 53 -4.57 22.05 11.53
C PRO A 53 -3.49 22.98 10.95
N SER A 54 -2.98 22.68 9.75
CA SER A 54 -2.01 23.49 9.01
C SER A 54 -2.28 23.44 7.52
N ALA A 55 -1.59 24.27 6.73
CA ALA A 55 -1.60 24.16 5.29
C ALA A 55 -1.13 22.76 4.88
N GLN A 56 -1.82 22.13 3.96
CA GLN A 56 -1.51 20.81 3.43
C GLN A 56 -1.37 20.92 1.93
N ASP A 57 -0.33 20.29 1.37
CA ASP A 57 -0.08 20.31 -0.07
C ASP A 57 -0.78 19.16 -0.77
N THR A 58 -0.98 18.04 -0.07
CA THR A 58 -1.67 16.86 -0.60
C THR A 58 -2.81 16.45 0.32
N ILE A 59 -3.98 16.21 -0.28
CA ILE A 59 -5.17 15.69 0.41
C ILE A 59 -5.68 14.46 -0.35
N TYR A 60 -6.00 13.39 0.37
CA TYR A 60 -6.52 12.16 -0.18
C TYR A 60 -7.66 11.61 0.67
N ILE A 61 -8.71 11.09 0.02
CA ILE A 61 -9.83 10.46 0.72
C ILE A 61 -9.71 8.95 0.51
N HIS A 62 -9.54 8.22 1.62
CA HIS A 62 -9.50 6.77 1.65
C HIS A 62 -10.73 6.24 2.40
N GLY A 63 -11.69 5.67 1.66
CA GLY A 63 -12.99 5.34 2.24
C GLY A 63 -13.70 6.58 2.80
N ALA A 64 -13.90 6.63 4.10
CA ALA A 64 -14.48 7.78 4.81
C ALA A 64 -13.43 8.65 5.51
N GLU A 65 -12.15 8.30 5.40
CA GLU A 65 -11.06 8.98 6.09
C GLU A 65 -10.41 10.03 5.18
N TRP A 66 -10.23 11.24 5.71
CA TRP A 66 -9.48 12.30 5.06
C TRP A 66 -8.03 12.25 5.56
N LEU A 67 -7.13 12.02 4.63
CA LEU A 67 -5.68 12.01 4.86
C LEU A 67 -5.08 13.27 4.25
N SER A 68 -4.04 13.79 4.88
CA SER A 68 -3.33 14.96 4.36
C SER A 68 -1.86 14.93 4.73
N TRP A 69 -1.04 15.54 3.90
CA TRP A 69 0.41 15.64 4.09
C TRP A 69 0.89 17.04 3.76
N ASP A 70 1.87 17.48 4.56
CA ASP A 70 2.70 18.63 4.26
C ASP A 70 3.76 18.18 3.25
N GLY A 71 3.67 18.69 2.04
CA GLY A 71 4.46 18.27 0.89
C GLY A 71 3.72 17.33 -0.07
N ASP A 72 4.37 17.09 -1.20
CA ASP A 72 3.85 16.24 -2.27
C ASP A 72 3.85 14.76 -1.85
N ALA A 73 2.71 14.11 -1.98
CA ALA A 73 2.52 12.72 -1.64
C ALA A 73 1.68 11.99 -2.69
N ASP A 74 2.15 10.82 -3.10
CA ASP A 74 1.37 9.88 -3.92
C ASP A 74 0.72 8.83 -3.01
N ALA A 75 -0.60 8.70 -3.13
CA ALA A 75 -1.39 7.74 -2.39
C ALA A 75 -2.13 6.82 -3.36
N VAL A 76 -1.86 5.52 -3.28
CA VAL A 76 -2.41 4.50 -4.19
C VAL A 76 -3.08 3.39 -3.40
N PRO A 77 -4.37 3.10 -3.63
CA PRO A 77 -5.03 1.96 -3.00
C PRO A 77 -4.40 0.64 -3.47
N GLY A 78 -4.18 -0.26 -2.53
CA GLY A 78 -3.64 -1.58 -2.83
C GLY A 78 -4.66 -2.48 -3.53
N PRO A 79 -4.22 -3.41 -4.40
CA PRO A 79 -5.10 -4.32 -5.15
C PRO A 79 -5.63 -5.49 -4.31
N VAL A 80 -5.37 -5.49 -3.01
CA VAL A 80 -5.74 -6.59 -2.10
C VAL A 80 -6.93 -6.21 -1.23
N ALA A 81 -7.69 -7.21 -0.79
CA ALA A 81 -8.96 -7.06 -0.06
C ALA A 81 -8.85 -6.48 1.35
N THR A 82 -7.67 -6.06 1.80
CA THR A 82 -7.39 -5.61 3.17
C THR A 82 -7.39 -4.09 3.33
N ASP A 83 -8.10 -3.36 2.47
CA ASP A 83 -8.20 -1.89 2.55
C ASP A 83 -6.84 -1.19 2.74
N ARG A 84 -5.85 -1.59 1.94
CA ARG A 84 -4.49 -1.05 2.00
C ARG A 84 -4.36 0.23 1.19
N LEU A 85 -3.65 1.19 1.74
CA LEU A 85 -3.20 2.38 1.02
C LEU A 85 -1.67 2.44 1.08
N TYR A 86 -1.04 2.58 -0.07
CA TYR A 86 0.40 2.81 -0.17
C TYR A 86 0.65 4.30 -0.36
N VAL A 87 1.57 4.85 0.41
CA VAL A 87 1.90 6.28 0.35
C VAL A 87 3.40 6.46 0.21
N THR A 88 3.79 7.25 -0.78
CA THR A 88 5.16 7.70 -0.99
C THR A 88 5.24 9.22 -0.88
N ARG A 89 6.30 9.72 -0.29
CA ARG A 89 6.54 11.16 -0.10
C ARG A 89 8.00 11.48 -0.32
N ALA A 90 8.29 12.66 -0.84
CA ALA A 90 9.66 13.12 -0.97
C ALA A 90 10.34 13.21 0.40
N GLY A 91 11.55 12.66 0.51
CA GLY A 91 12.35 12.69 1.74
C GLY A 91 11.86 11.79 2.89
N ALA A 92 10.82 10.99 2.69
CA ALA A 92 10.31 10.06 3.70
C ALA A 92 10.30 8.62 3.17
N ALA A 93 10.46 7.65 4.08
CA ALA A 93 10.33 6.26 3.71
C ALA A 93 8.87 5.94 3.31
N PRO A 94 8.65 5.09 2.29
CA PRO A 94 7.33 4.64 1.91
C PRO A 94 6.59 3.96 3.06
N ILE A 95 5.30 4.22 3.17
CA ILE A 95 4.44 3.60 4.17
C ILE A 95 3.30 2.84 3.52
N MET A 96 2.76 1.91 4.28
CA MET A 96 1.51 1.22 4.02
C MET A 96 0.54 1.52 5.16
N ARG A 97 -0.66 2.00 4.83
CA ARG A 97 -1.74 2.19 5.78
C ARG A 97 -2.69 0.98 5.72
N VAL A 98 -2.93 0.36 6.86
CA VAL A 98 -3.84 -0.78 7.02
C VAL A 98 -4.55 -0.61 8.35
N ASP A 99 -5.86 -0.82 8.36
CA ASP A 99 -6.71 -0.66 9.55
C ASP A 99 -6.54 0.71 10.24
N GLY A 100 -6.42 1.77 9.44
CA GLY A 100 -6.22 3.13 9.94
C GLY A 100 -4.82 3.40 10.52
N VAL A 101 -3.87 2.47 10.42
CA VAL A 101 -2.53 2.58 11.02
C VAL A 101 -1.44 2.62 9.96
N ASP A 102 -0.59 3.63 10.02
CA ASP A 102 0.58 3.76 9.16
C ASP A 102 1.69 2.80 9.60
N ARG A 103 2.25 2.06 8.65
CA ARG A 103 3.27 1.04 8.87
C ARG A 103 4.38 1.21 7.85
N PRO A 104 5.64 0.91 8.19
CA PRO A 104 6.71 0.87 7.20
C PRO A 104 6.35 -0.07 6.03
N LEU A 105 6.59 0.33 4.80
CA LEU A 105 6.36 -0.54 3.64
C LEU A 105 7.38 -1.68 3.59
N SER A 106 8.62 -1.41 3.95
CA SER A 106 9.69 -2.41 3.95
C SER A 106 9.49 -3.48 5.03
N LEU A 107 9.81 -4.71 4.67
CA LEU A 107 9.96 -5.81 5.62
C LEU A 107 11.42 -5.91 6.08
N PRO A 108 11.67 -6.25 7.36
CA PRO A 108 13.03 -6.41 7.86
C PRO A 108 13.64 -7.70 7.30
N THR A 109 14.73 -7.61 6.57
CA THR A 109 15.47 -8.79 6.14
C THR A 109 16.14 -9.43 7.36
N PRO A 110 15.98 -10.75 7.58
CA PRO A 110 16.69 -11.47 8.64
C PRO A 110 18.21 -11.40 8.43
N THR A 111 18.94 -11.08 9.49
CA THR A 111 20.41 -10.98 9.46
C THR A 111 21.09 -12.13 10.21
N GLU A 112 20.36 -12.76 11.13
CA GLU A 112 20.86 -13.84 11.94
C GLU A 112 20.87 -15.15 11.17
N LYS A 113 22.04 -15.76 11.14
CA LYS A 113 22.26 -17.09 10.59
C LYS A 113 21.70 -18.14 11.55
N PRO A 114 20.82 -19.05 11.13
CA PRO A 114 20.31 -20.09 12.00
C PRO A 114 21.40 -21.12 12.29
N VAL A 115 21.31 -21.73 13.48
CA VAL A 115 22.16 -22.84 13.90
C VAL A 115 21.32 -24.11 13.91
N ALA A 116 21.70 -25.08 13.11
CA ALA A 116 21.03 -26.37 13.05
C ALA A 116 21.86 -27.45 13.78
N THR A 117 21.17 -28.26 14.58
CA THR A 117 21.75 -29.44 15.27
C THR A 117 20.88 -30.63 14.92
N ILE A 118 21.55 -31.74 14.51
CA ILE A 118 20.87 -32.98 14.20
C ILE A 118 20.93 -33.92 15.40
N ASN A 119 19.78 -34.47 15.75
CA ASN A 119 19.59 -35.41 16.84
C ASN A 119 19.11 -36.75 16.28
N GLY A 120 19.63 -37.85 16.83
CA GLY A 120 19.36 -39.21 16.39
C GLY A 120 20.59 -39.91 15.88
N THR A 121 20.41 -41.13 15.41
CA THR A 121 21.49 -41.95 14.85
C THR A 121 21.53 -41.74 13.34
N LEU A 122 22.64 -41.23 12.83
CA LEU A 122 22.84 -41.04 11.39
C LEU A 122 23.01 -42.40 10.69
N ASP A 123 22.26 -42.61 9.63
CA ASP A 123 22.52 -43.63 8.64
C ASP A 123 23.47 -43.05 7.59
N SER A 124 24.72 -43.51 7.62
CA SER A 124 25.77 -43.03 6.71
C SER A 124 25.52 -43.33 5.23
N ALA A 125 24.69 -44.33 4.94
CA ALA A 125 24.35 -44.69 3.55
C ALA A 125 23.28 -43.74 2.94
N LEU A 126 22.52 -43.06 3.79
CA LEU A 126 21.45 -42.15 3.40
C LEU A 126 21.71 -40.71 3.87
N ALA A 127 22.89 -40.43 4.38
CA ALA A 127 23.25 -39.12 4.90
C ALA A 127 23.43 -38.11 3.75
N GLU A 128 22.83 -36.95 3.91
CA GLU A 128 22.94 -35.82 3.00
C GLU A 128 23.29 -34.54 3.76
N ASP A 129 23.99 -33.62 3.10
CA ASP A 129 24.23 -32.28 3.62
C ASP A 129 22.99 -31.42 3.43
N VAL A 130 22.49 -30.86 4.52
CA VAL A 130 21.35 -29.95 4.50
C VAL A 130 21.72 -28.61 5.12
N ILE A 131 21.14 -27.55 4.61
CA ILE A 131 21.21 -26.20 5.15
C ILE A 131 19.81 -25.69 5.48
N TYR A 132 19.74 -24.73 6.41
CA TYR A 132 18.51 -24.10 6.83
C TYR A 132 18.60 -22.61 6.63
N ALA A 133 17.48 -22.00 6.23
CA ALA A 133 17.26 -20.56 6.22
C ALA A 133 15.88 -20.26 6.83
N TRP A 134 15.64 -19.02 7.17
CA TRP A 134 14.36 -18.62 7.73
C TRP A 134 13.95 -17.24 7.25
N THR A 135 12.66 -16.95 7.33
CA THR A 135 12.03 -15.70 6.92
C THR A 135 11.10 -15.18 8.01
N TRP A 136 10.80 -13.88 8.01
CA TRP A 136 9.67 -13.34 8.71
C TRP A 136 8.43 -13.45 7.84
N VAL A 137 7.29 -13.76 8.47
CA VAL A 137 5.97 -13.80 7.84
C VAL A 137 5.05 -12.83 8.56
N THR A 138 4.28 -12.05 7.79
CA THR A 138 3.28 -11.13 8.32
C THR A 138 1.91 -11.77 8.37
N SER A 139 1.01 -11.22 9.19
CA SER A 139 -0.42 -11.61 9.18
C SER A 139 -1.13 -11.27 7.86
N LEU A 140 -0.50 -10.47 7.01
CA LEU A 140 -1.00 -10.12 5.68
C LEU A 140 -0.54 -11.11 4.59
N GLY A 141 0.17 -12.17 4.96
CA GLY A 141 0.69 -13.18 4.03
C GLY A 141 1.96 -12.76 3.29
N GLU A 142 2.57 -11.64 3.68
CA GLU A 142 3.84 -11.21 3.08
C GLU A 142 5.00 -11.92 3.76
N GLU A 143 6.07 -12.15 3.02
CA GLU A 143 7.25 -12.83 3.48
C GLU A 143 8.52 -12.07 3.09
N THR A 144 9.52 -12.08 3.98
CA THR A 144 10.80 -11.40 3.73
C THR A 144 11.69 -12.22 2.82
N ALA A 145 12.76 -11.60 2.34
CA ALA A 145 13.89 -12.34 1.83
C ALA A 145 14.44 -13.32 2.93
N PRO A 146 15.00 -14.47 2.54
CA PRO A 146 15.53 -15.43 3.49
C PRO A 146 16.77 -14.89 4.23
N SER A 147 17.00 -15.42 5.42
CA SER A 147 18.23 -15.20 6.19
C SER A 147 19.46 -15.74 5.47
N PRO A 148 20.66 -15.34 5.88
CA PRO A 148 21.86 -16.09 5.54
C PRO A 148 21.68 -17.59 5.93
N PRO A 149 22.16 -18.55 5.09
CA PRO A 149 21.96 -19.97 5.36
C PRO A 149 22.79 -20.45 6.56
N SER A 150 22.32 -21.51 7.22
CA SER A 150 23.09 -22.23 8.24
C SER A 150 24.39 -22.81 7.67
N SER A 151 25.31 -23.22 8.54
CA SER A 151 26.33 -24.14 8.12
C SER A 151 25.69 -25.48 7.69
N PRO A 152 26.27 -26.20 6.70
CA PRO A 152 25.81 -27.51 6.36
C PRO A 152 25.87 -28.45 7.57
N VAL A 153 24.86 -29.30 7.69
CA VAL A 153 24.80 -30.38 8.70
C VAL A 153 24.39 -31.66 8.02
N LEU A 154 25.01 -32.77 8.41
CA LEU A 154 24.65 -34.10 7.93
C LEU A 154 23.33 -34.53 8.55
N TRP A 155 22.37 -34.90 7.70
CA TRP A 155 21.07 -35.41 8.09
C TRP A 155 20.77 -36.72 7.35
N SER A 156 20.04 -37.62 7.98
CA SER A 156 19.49 -38.82 7.35
C SER A 156 18.05 -39.06 7.80
N PRO A 157 17.27 -39.87 7.04
CA PRO A 157 15.94 -40.28 7.47
C PRO A 157 15.96 -40.90 8.89
N GLY A 158 14.98 -40.46 9.73
CA GLY A 158 14.93 -40.86 11.14
C GLY A 158 15.61 -39.90 12.11
N CYS A 159 16.45 -38.98 11.62
CA CYS A 159 17.00 -37.89 12.43
C CYS A 159 16.04 -36.71 12.51
N THR A 160 16.11 -35.97 13.63
CA THR A 160 15.40 -34.70 13.82
C THR A 160 16.39 -33.56 13.81
N ALA A 161 15.97 -32.38 13.24
CA ALA A 161 16.74 -31.15 13.26
C ALA A 161 16.18 -30.19 14.29
N THR A 162 17.05 -29.63 15.12
CA THR A 162 16.73 -28.51 15.99
C THR A 162 17.35 -27.24 15.40
N VAL A 163 16.54 -26.26 15.03
CA VAL A 163 17.00 -25.00 14.48
C VAL A 163 16.88 -23.91 15.54
N GLN A 164 17.99 -23.26 15.84
CA GLN A 164 18.14 -22.26 16.90
C GLN A 164 18.75 -20.96 16.36
N GLY A 165 18.90 -19.94 17.23
CA GLY A 165 19.50 -18.66 16.86
C GLY A 165 18.54 -17.74 16.11
N LEU A 166 17.24 -18.02 16.14
CA LEU A 166 16.24 -17.16 15.54
C LEU A 166 15.80 -16.08 16.55
N PRO A 167 15.84 -14.78 16.21
CA PRO A 167 15.44 -13.72 17.13
C PRO A 167 13.98 -13.89 17.56
N ALA A 168 13.70 -13.61 18.84
CA ALA A 168 12.36 -13.78 19.41
C ALA A 168 11.33 -12.83 18.79
N ALA A 169 11.76 -11.58 18.50
CA ALA A 169 10.90 -10.52 17.99
C ALA A 169 11.51 -9.89 16.72
N SER A 170 10.65 -9.30 15.90
CA SER A 170 11.06 -8.53 14.74
C SER A 170 11.77 -7.23 15.17
N PRO A 171 12.83 -6.80 14.46
CA PRO A 171 13.48 -5.52 14.69
C PRO A 171 12.62 -4.33 14.25
N VAL A 172 11.61 -4.54 13.42
CA VAL A 172 10.70 -3.51 12.94
C VAL A 172 9.36 -3.62 13.68
N ALA A 173 9.13 -2.65 14.55
CA ALA A 173 7.85 -2.53 15.22
C ALA A 173 6.73 -2.24 14.21
N ASN A 174 5.52 -2.65 14.57
CA ASN A 174 4.31 -2.28 13.85
C ASN A 174 4.20 -2.78 12.39
N ARG A 175 4.97 -3.83 12.00
CA ARG A 175 4.94 -4.38 10.63
C ARG A 175 4.07 -5.63 10.50
N LEU A 176 3.29 -5.97 11.54
CA LEU A 176 2.38 -7.12 11.56
C LEU A 176 3.09 -8.48 11.39
N ILE A 177 4.31 -8.60 11.86
CA ILE A 177 5.01 -9.88 11.88
C ILE A 177 4.25 -10.84 12.79
N SER A 178 3.78 -11.94 12.22
CA SER A 178 2.98 -12.97 12.90
C SER A 178 3.78 -14.24 13.20
N GLY A 179 4.89 -14.46 12.48
CA GLY A 179 5.66 -15.69 12.64
C GLY A 179 6.95 -15.70 11.84
N LYS A 180 7.53 -16.88 11.84
CA LYS A 180 8.73 -17.23 11.05
C LYS A 180 8.44 -18.50 10.26
N ARG A 181 9.04 -18.59 9.09
CA ARG A 181 9.05 -19.82 8.29
C ARG A 181 10.48 -20.30 8.18
N ILE A 182 10.69 -21.60 8.35
CA ILE A 182 11.99 -22.23 8.27
C ILE A 182 12.03 -23.08 7.01
N TYR A 183 13.06 -22.90 6.23
CA TYR A 183 13.31 -23.64 5.00
C TYR A 183 14.48 -24.57 5.17
N ARG A 184 14.39 -25.76 4.60
CA ARG A 184 15.48 -26.71 4.49
C ARG A 184 15.85 -26.91 3.03
N SER A 185 17.13 -27.00 2.73
CA SER A 185 17.55 -27.40 1.40
C SER A 185 17.20 -28.87 1.16
N GLN A 186 16.89 -29.18 -0.08
CA GLN A 186 16.79 -30.54 -0.57
C GLN A 186 17.78 -30.69 -1.71
N THR A 187 18.56 -31.79 -1.69
CA THR A 187 19.46 -32.10 -2.79
C THR A 187 18.64 -32.57 -3.98
N GLY A 188 18.64 -31.80 -5.06
CA GLY A 188 17.97 -32.18 -6.30
C GLY A 188 18.68 -33.33 -7.00
N ALA A 189 17.94 -34.07 -7.82
CA ALA A 189 18.49 -35.16 -8.63
C ALA A 189 19.58 -34.72 -9.63
N SER A 190 19.65 -33.39 -9.91
CA SER A 190 20.63 -32.76 -10.78
C SER A 190 21.85 -32.19 -10.05
N GLY A 191 21.95 -32.37 -8.72
CA GLY A 191 22.96 -31.70 -7.88
C GLY A 191 22.65 -30.24 -7.59
N SER A 192 21.51 -29.69 -8.04
CA SER A 192 21.03 -28.38 -7.64
C SER A 192 20.44 -28.43 -6.22
N THR A 193 20.66 -27.41 -5.44
CA THR A 193 20.10 -27.29 -4.08
C THR A 193 18.92 -26.29 -4.10
N ASP A 194 17.74 -26.80 -3.85
CA ASP A 194 16.54 -25.98 -3.69
C ASP A 194 16.16 -25.86 -2.21
N LEU A 195 15.57 -24.73 -1.82
CA LEU A 195 15.03 -24.54 -0.47
C LEU A 195 13.55 -24.89 -0.46
N TYR A 196 13.17 -25.82 0.41
CA TYR A 196 11.79 -26.24 0.63
C TYR A 196 11.35 -25.90 2.08
N PHE A 197 10.06 -25.77 2.29
CA PHE A 197 9.43 -25.50 3.60
C PHE A 197 8.40 -26.57 3.97
#